data_be06ef7b940b24d7900ab58983d089bd
#
_entry.id   be06ef7b940b24d7900ab58983d089bd
#
_cell.length_a   1.000
_cell.length_b   1.000
_cell.length_c   1.000
_cell.angle_alpha   90.00
_cell.angle_beta   90.00
_cell.angle_gamma   90.00
#
_symmetry.space_group_name_H-M   'P 1'
#
loop_
_entity.id
_entity.type
_entity.pdbx_description
1 polymer ?
#
loop_
_entity_poly.entity_id
_entity_poly.type
_entity_poly.pdbx_seq_one_letter_code
_entity_poly.pdbx_strand_id
1 'polypeptide(L)'
;GRPPMIAVVVDDCIGSQLYSKPRKLNNLSTLSRHVGALAEGGAVGCSLFFLIQAFKCQVGGLNKVIRGQATSMIIFKTQNSTELKDIAESVSGEIGEDQFYKVYDFAIQEPYDFLFIDLHRKPNHPSPFRKRFDTFIIPQELE
;
A
#
# COMPACT_ATOMS: atom_id res chain seq x y z
N GLY A 1 -19.41 11.24 22.98
CA GLY A 1 -18.07 10.68 22.94
C GLY A 1 -17.51 10.68 21.52
N ARG A 2 -16.21 10.51 21.36
CA ARG A 2 -15.60 10.38 20.01
C ARG A 2 -16.07 9.07 19.37
N PRO A 3 -16.41 9.07 18.08
CA PRO A 3 -16.70 7.82 17.38
C PRO A 3 -15.49 6.87 17.41
N PRO A 4 -15.72 5.56 17.43
CA PRO A 4 -14.62 4.59 17.46
C PRO A 4 -13.80 4.66 16.17
N MET A 5 -12.49 4.47 16.28
CA MET A 5 -11.63 4.23 15.13
C MET A 5 -11.67 2.74 14.79
N ILE A 6 -11.91 2.41 13.53
CA ILE A 6 -12.03 1.03 13.07
C ILE A 6 -10.84 0.71 12.17
N ALA A 7 -10.15 -0.38 12.47
CA ALA A 7 -9.13 -0.95 11.60
C ALA A 7 -9.45 -2.42 11.32
N VAL A 8 -9.32 -2.80 10.04
CA VAL A 8 -9.44 -4.19 9.60
C VAL A 8 -8.10 -4.62 9.04
N VAL A 9 -7.53 -5.68 9.62
CA VAL A 9 -6.26 -6.27 9.20
C VAL A 9 -6.55 -7.61 8.54
N VAL A 10 -6.14 -7.75 7.29
CA VAL A 10 -6.26 -8.97 6.50
C VAL A 10 -4.85 -9.55 6.35
N ASP A 11 -4.54 -10.55 7.18
CA ASP A 11 -3.22 -11.15 7.27
C ASP A 11 -3.21 -12.56 6.69
N ASP A 12 -2.27 -12.81 5.79
CA ASP A 12 -1.97 -14.13 5.20
C ASP A 12 -3.20 -14.91 4.66
N CYS A 13 -4.11 -14.18 4.01
CA CYS A 13 -5.34 -14.78 3.47
C CYS A 13 -5.22 -15.19 1.98
N ILE A 14 -4.02 -15.20 1.41
CA ILE A 14 -3.79 -15.64 0.02
C ILE A 14 -4.25 -17.08 -0.14
N GLY A 15 -5.02 -17.35 -1.21
CA GLY A 15 -5.60 -18.67 -1.48
C GLY A 15 -6.90 -18.98 -0.71
N SER A 16 -7.31 -18.10 0.21
CA SER A 16 -8.57 -18.24 0.93
C SER A 16 -9.77 -17.83 0.07
N GLN A 17 -10.98 -18.22 0.52
CA GLN A 17 -12.23 -17.76 -0.12
C GLN A 17 -12.39 -16.24 -0.09
N LEU A 18 -11.75 -15.54 0.84
CA LEU A 18 -11.78 -14.08 0.92
C LEU A 18 -11.22 -13.43 -0.35
N TYR A 19 -10.15 -14.00 -0.90
CA TYR A 19 -9.53 -13.51 -2.14
C TYR A 19 -10.09 -14.16 -3.41
N SER A 20 -10.54 -15.41 -3.34
CA SER A 20 -11.13 -16.11 -4.48
C SER A 20 -12.56 -15.63 -4.80
N LYS A 21 -13.28 -15.11 -3.80
CA LYS A 21 -14.61 -14.51 -3.94
C LYS A 21 -14.59 -13.05 -3.43
N PRO A 22 -13.89 -12.16 -4.09
CA PRO A 22 -13.46 -10.88 -3.52
C PRO A 22 -14.57 -9.81 -3.43
N ARG A 23 -15.81 -10.10 -3.85
CA ARG A 23 -16.88 -9.07 -3.93
C ARG A 23 -17.07 -8.28 -2.64
N LYS A 24 -17.13 -8.95 -1.49
CA LYS A 24 -17.30 -8.29 -0.19
C LYS A 24 -16.08 -7.45 0.19
N LEU A 25 -14.88 -7.97 -0.08
CA LEU A 25 -13.63 -7.30 0.21
C LEU A 25 -13.43 -6.08 -0.72
N ASN A 26 -13.77 -6.21 -2.00
CA ASN A 26 -13.77 -5.09 -2.94
C ASN A 26 -14.74 -3.99 -2.50
N ASN A 27 -15.96 -4.36 -2.11
CA ASN A 27 -16.94 -3.40 -1.62
C ASN A 27 -16.42 -2.70 -0.37
N LEU A 28 -15.84 -3.42 0.59
CA LEU A 28 -15.25 -2.82 1.78
C LEU A 28 -14.10 -1.86 1.41
N SER A 29 -13.22 -2.23 0.48
CA SER A 29 -12.12 -1.37 0.01
C SER A 29 -12.62 -0.08 -0.63
N THR A 30 -13.67 -0.15 -1.44
CA THR A 30 -14.21 1.04 -2.11
C THR A 30 -15.05 1.91 -1.19
N LEU A 31 -15.73 1.31 -0.21
CA LEU A 31 -16.66 1.98 0.68
C LEU A 31 -16.08 2.26 2.08
N SER A 32 -14.82 1.95 2.31
CA SER A 32 -14.18 2.08 3.64
C SER A 32 -14.33 3.46 4.27
N ARG A 33 -14.35 4.52 3.47
CA ARG A 33 -14.54 5.91 3.91
C ARG A 33 -15.97 6.21 4.34
N HIS A 34 -16.94 5.38 3.97
CA HIS A 34 -18.37 5.55 4.22
C HIS A 34 -18.92 4.60 5.28
N VAL A 35 -18.06 3.78 5.89
CA VAL A 35 -18.46 2.86 6.95
C VAL A 35 -18.86 3.65 8.19
N GLY A 36 -20.00 3.31 8.77
CA GLY A 36 -20.50 3.94 10.01
C GLY A 36 -20.98 5.37 9.77
N ALA A 37 -22.09 5.52 9.04
CA ALA A 37 -22.72 6.81 8.80
C ALA A 37 -23.07 7.51 10.12
N LEU A 38 -22.77 8.81 10.21
CA LEU A 38 -23.06 9.65 11.37
C LEU A 38 -24.39 10.43 11.16
N ALA A 39 -25.13 10.61 12.24
CA ALA A 39 -26.41 11.36 12.22
C ALA A 39 -26.23 12.83 11.78
N GLU A 40 -25.06 13.40 12.06
CA GLU A 40 -24.70 14.78 11.73
C GLU A 40 -24.07 14.93 10.33
N GLY A 41 -24.05 13.86 9.56
CA GLY A 41 -23.39 13.76 8.25
C GLY A 41 -21.95 13.24 8.34
N GLY A 42 -21.45 12.70 7.22
CA GLY A 42 -20.16 12.03 7.17
C GLY A 42 -20.19 10.58 7.66
N ALA A 43 -19.04 10.01 7.92
CA ALA A 43 -18.89 8.63 8.38
C ALA A 43 -17.64 8.47 9.26
N VAL A 44 -17.64 7.45 10.11
CA VAL A 44 -16.48 7.07 10.93
C VAL A 44 -15.30 6.67 10.05
N GLY A 45 -15.60 5.95 8.97
CA GLY A 45 -14.58 5.34 8.11
C GLY A 45 -13.96 4.09 8.72
N CYS A 46 -13.12 3.43 7.92
CA CYS A 46 -12.42 2.22 8.32
C CYS A 46 -11.04 2.20 7.66
N SER A 47 -9.99 1.96 8.42
CA SER A 47 -8.65 1.72 7.88
C SER A 47 -8.48 0.25 7.53
N LEU A 48 -8.00 -0.04 6.32
CA LEU A 48 -7.77 -1.39 5.84
C LEU A 48 -6.28 -1.65 5.69
N PHE A 49 -5.81 -2.75 6.27
CA PHE A 49 -4.43 -3.20 6.17
C PHE A 49 -4.40 -4.59 5.54
N PHE A 50 -3.75 -4.72 4.38
CA PHE A 50 -3.52 -5.99 3.72
C PHE A 50 -2.07 -6.40 3.87
N LEU A 51 -1.82 -7.45 4.65
CA LEU A 51 -0.49 -8.05 4.80
C LEU A 51 -0.40 -9.22 3.83
N ILE A 52 0.46 -9.09 2.84
CA ILE A 52 0.53 -10.00 1.71
C ILE A 52 1.97 -10.47 1.46
N GLN A 53 2.10 -11.68 0.94
CA GLN A 53 3.38 -12.24 0.50
C GLN A 53 3.56 -12.13 -1.03
N ALA A 54 2.50 -11.78 -1.76
CA ALA A 54 2.55 -11.58 -3.21
C ALA A 54 1.67 -10.39 -3.62
N PHE A 55 2.24 -9.46 -4.38
CA PHE A 55 1.57 -8.24 -4.84
C PHE A 55 0.58 -8.51 -5.97
N LYS A 56 1.03 -9.21 -6.99
CA LYS A 56 0.19 -9.75 -8.06
C LYS A 56 0.21 -11.27 -8.01
N CYS A 57 -0.94 -11.89 -7.80
CA CYS A 57 -1.08 -13.33 -7.87
C CYS A 57 -2.28 -13.66 -8.75
N GLN A 58 -2.14 -14.63 -9.64
CA GLN A 58 -3.23 -15.06 -10.52
C GLN A 58 -4.35 -15.73 -9.73
N VAL A 59 -4.02 -16.38 -8.63
CA VAL A 59 -4.97 -17.04 -7.75
C VAL A 59 -4.76 -16.56 -6.32
N GLY A 60 -5.74 -15.81 -5.79
CA GLY A 60 -5.77 -15.45 -4.38
C GLY A 60 -4.87 -14.30 -3.93
N GLY A 61 -4.29 -13.54 -4.85
CA GLY A 61 -3.59 -12.28 -4.53
C GLY A 61 -4.52 -11.06 -4.47
N LEU A 62 -3.95 -9.90 -4.16
CA LEU A 62 -4.71 -8.65 -4.22
C LEU A 62 -5.15 -8.36 -5.66
N ASN A 63 -6.44 -8.26 -5.86
CA ASN A 63 -6.98 -7.91 -7.17
C ASN A 63 -6.77 -6.43 -7.50
N LYS A 64 -7.00 -6.08 -8.77
CA LYS A 64 -6.82 -4.73 -9.30
C LYS A 64 -7.65 -3.67 -8.54
N VAL A 65 -8.86 -4.02 -8.10
CA VAL A 65 -9.74 -3.08 -7.40
C VAL A 65 -9.12 -2.66 -6.06
N ILE A 66 -8.68 -3.63 -5.26
CA ILE A 66 -8.06 -3.37 -3.95
C ILE A 66 -6.76 -2.60 -4.13
N ARG A 67 -5.88 -3.02 -5.06
CA ARG A 67 -4.64 -2.29 -5.36
C ARG A 67 -4.89 -0.85 -5.79
N GLY A 68 -5.92 -0.62 -6.60
CA GLY A 68 -6.30 0.73 -7.05
C GLY A 68 -6.84 1.64 -5.94
N GLN A 69 -7.27 1.09 -4.81
CA GLN A 69 -7.74 1.84 -3.64
C GLN A 69 -6.65 2.05 -2.59
N ALA A 70 -5.47 1.48 -2.77
CA ALA A 70 -4.37 1.64 -1.83
C ALA A 70 -3.94 3.11 -1.72
N THR A 71 -3.78 3.59 -0.50
CA THR A 71 -3.29 4.95 -0.22
C THR A 71 -1.80 4.97 0.09
N SER A 72 -1.27 3.84 0.53
CA SER A 72 0.15 3.66 0.82
C SER A 72 0.56 2.20 0.70
N MET A 73 1.85 2.00 0.47
CA MET A 73 2.48 0.68 0.44
C MET A 73 3.70 0.66 1.36
N ILE A 74 3.89 -0.46 2.05
CA ILE A 74 5.08 -0.76 2.84
C ILE A 74 5.73 -1.99 2.23
N ILE A 75 6.97 -1.84 1.77
CA ILE A 75 7.69 -2.87 1.02
C ILE A 75 8.95 -3.24 1.79
N PHE A 76 8.96 -4.46 2.33
CA PHE A 76 10.12 -5.03 2.98
C PHE A 76 11.09 -5.63 1.96
N LYS A 77 12.27 -6.00 2.43
CA LYS A 77 13.27 -6.67 1.59
C LYS A 77 12.71 -7.97 1.00
N THR A 78 12.75 -8.08 -0.32
CA THR A 78 12.38 -9.29 -1.05
C THR A 78 13.45 -9.65 -2.07
N GLN A 79 13.60 -10.93 -2.33
CA GLN A 79 14.47 -11.45 -3.42
C GLN A 79 13.68 -11.74 -4.69
N ASN A 80 12.38 -11.53 -4.69
CA ASN A 80 11.51 -11.77 -5.84
C ASN A 80 11.56 -10.57 -6.80
N SER A 81 12.39 -10.68 -7.82
CA SER A 81 12.55 -9.63 -8.85
C SER A 81 11.29 -9.35 -9.65
N THR A 82 10.46 -10.37 -9.90
CA THR A 82 9.19 -10.21 -10.61
C THR A 82 8.23 -9.36 -9.80
N GLU A 83 8.16 -9.59 -8.50
CA GLU A 83 7.32 -8.81 -7.59
C GLU A 83 7.77 -7.35 -7.49
N LEU A 84 9.07 -7.11 -7.36
CA LEU A 84 9.63 -5.77 -7.37
C LEU A 84 9.33 -5.03 -8.68
N LYS A 85 9.41 -5.72 -9.81
CA LYS A 85 9.04 -5.15 -11.10
C LYS A 85 7.57 -4.77 -11.16
N ASP A 86 6.68 -5.63 -10.68
CA ASP A 86 5.24 -5.35 -10.61
C ASP A 86 4.92 -4.14 -9.74
N ILE A 87 5.64 -3.98 -8.63
CA ILE A 87 5.52 -2.81 -7.75
C ILE A 87 6.06 -1.56 -8.44
N ALA A 88 7.23 -1.64 -9.09
CA ALA A 88 7.80 -0.53 -9.85
C ALA A 88 6.84 -0.02 -10.94
N GLU A 89 6.22 -0.93 -11.68
CA GLU A 89 5.19 -0.60 -12.67
C GLU A 89 3.99 0.13 -12.05
N SER A 90 3.57 -0.26 -10.84
CA SER A 90 2.42 0.35 -10.15
C SER A 90 2.67 1.79 -9.73
N VAL A 91 3.93 2.20 -9.58
CA VAL A 91 4.35 3.56 -9.21
C VAL A 91 5.04 4.31 -10.36
N SER A 92 4.94 3.80 -11.58
CA SER A 92 5.59 4.36 -12.77
C SER A 92 5.16 5.80 -13.11
N GLY A 93 4.03 6.25 -12.58
CA GLY A 93 3.59 7.65 -12.69
C GLY A 93 4.42 8.62 -11.84
N GLU A 94 5.16 8.13 -10.84
CA GLU A 94 5.99 8.94 -9.94
C GLU A 94 7.46 8.92 -10.36
N ILE A 95 7.99 7.74 -10.68
CA ILE A 95 9.39 7.55 -11.10
C ILE A 95 9.55 6.40 -12.11
N GLY A 96 10.63 6.43 -12.88
CA GLY A 96 11.01 5.32 -13.75
C GLY A 96 11.48 4.08 -12.99
N GLU A 97 11.48 2.93 -13.65
CA GLU A 97 11.82 1.64 -13.05
C GLU A 97 13.25 1.63 -12.48
N ASP A 98 14.24 2.11 -13.24
CA ASP A 98 15.64 2.15 -12.77
C ASP A 98 15.82 3.00 -11.51
N GLN A 99 15.10 4.12 -11.44
CA GLN A 99 15.14 5.01 -10.30
C GLN A 99 14.39 4.41 -9.11
N PHE A 100 13.32 3.65 -9.34
CA PHE A 100 12.64 2.89 -8.30
C PHE A 100 13.58 1.91 -7.59
N TYR A 101 14.39 1.15 -8.34
CA TYR A 101 15.35 0.23 -7.73
C TYR A 101 16.39 0.94 -6.88
N LYS A 102 16.88 2.10 -7.28
CA LYS A 102 17.79 2.90 -6.44
C LYS A 102 17.13 3.36 -5.13
N VAL A 103 15.89 3.84 -5.21
CA VAL A 103 15.09 4.22 -4.04
C VAL A 103 14.88 3.03 -3.10
N TYR A 104 14.50 1.88 -3.67
CA TYR A 104 14.28 0.65 -2.92
C TYR A 104 15.56 0.18 -2.22
N ASP A 105 16.68 0.08 -2.94
CA ASP A 105 17.96 -0.36 -2.39
C ASP A 105 18.44 0.55 -1.26
N PHE A 106 18.27 1.86 -1.40
CA PHE A 106 18.55 2.81 -0.33
C PHE A 106 17.65 2.60 0.90
N ALA A 107 16.38 2.31 0.68
CA ALA A 107 15.42 2.16 1.77
C ALA A 107 15.63 0.92 2.63
N ILE A 108 16.17 -0.19 2.04
CA ILE A 108 16.24 -1.51 2.68
C ILE A 108 17.64 -1.91 3.13
N GLN A 109 18.52 -0.94 3.41
CA GLN A 109 19.93 -1.20 3.72
C GLN A 109 20.14 -2.01 5.00
N GLU A 110 19.35 -1.73 6.02
CA GLU A 110 19.48 -2.37 7.33
C GLU A 110 18.39 -3.44 7.54
N PRO A 111 18.62 -4.40 8.45
CA PRO A 111 17.59 -5.35 8.85
C PRO A 111 16.31 -4.64 9.32
N TYR A 112 15.16 -5.17 8.90
CA TYR A 112 13.83 -4.62 9.22
C TYR A 112 13.52 -3.23 8.63
N ASP A 113 14.41 -2.67 7.83
CA ASP A 113 14.09 -1.49 7.05
C ASP A 113 13.04 -1.81 5.99
N PHE A 114 12.30 -0.81 5.59
CA PHE A 114 11.31 -0.91 4.53
C PHE A 114 11.20 0.40 3.75
N LEU A 115 10.75 0.27 2.52
CA LEU A 115 10.32 1.39 1.69
C LEU A 115 8.85 1.69 1.96
N PHE A 116 8.55 2.90 2.41
CA PHE A 116 7.19 3.43 2.49
C PHE A 116 6.90 4.28 1.25
N ILE A 117 5.78 3.99 0.58
CA ILE A 117 5.30 4.76 -0.58
C ILE A 117 3.96 5.37 -0.23
N ASP A 118 3.89 6.68 -0.23
CA ASP A 118 2.67 7.46 -0.02
C ASP A 118 2.04 7.80 -1.38
N LEU A 119 1.01 7.06 -1.77
CA LEU A 119 0.30 7.24 -3.05
C LEU A 119 -0.62 8.47 -3.06
N HIS A 120 -0.88 9.05 -1.89
CA HIS A 120 -1.70 10.24 -1.70
C HIS A 120 -0.94 11.31 -0.90
N ARG A 121 0.33 11.52 -1.25
CA ARG A 121 1.19 12.47 -0.54
C ARG A 121 0.57 13.86 -0.44
N LYS A 122 0.79 14.52 0.68
CA LYS A 122 0.41 15.91 0.86
C LYS A 122 1.29 16.82 -0.01
N PRO A 123 0.78 17.95 -0.49
CA PRO A 123 1.57 18.89 -1.33
C PRO A 123 2.87 19.41 -0.69
N ASN A 124 2.92 19.47 0.64
CA ASN A 124 4.10 19.90 1.39
C ASN A 124 5.15 18.78 1.63
N HIS A 125 4.86 17.55 1.23
CA HIS A 125 5.83 16.45 1.32
C HIS A 125 6.74 16.47 0.09
N PRO A 126 8.08 16.44 0.27
CA PRO A 126 9.02 16.58 -0.84
C PRO A 126 9.05 15.38 -1.78
N SER A 127 8.62 14.21 -1.30
CA SER A 127 8.64 12.95 -2.06
C SER A 127 7.54 12.01 -1.55
N PRO A 128 7.01 11.10 -2.40
CA PRO A 128 6.16 10.01 -1.95
C PRO A 128 6.95 8.88 -1.28
N PHE A 129 8.28 8.87 -1.37
CA PHE A 129 9.13 7.78 -0.90
C PHE A 129 9.78 8.10 0.42
N ARG A 130 9.79 7.14 1.34
CA ARG A 130 10.49 7.24 2.63
C ARG A 130 11.19 5.93 2.98
N LYS A 131 12.37 6.05 3.57
CA LYS A 131 12.97 4.97 4.33
C LYS A 131 12.26 4.93 5.68
N ARG A 132 11.62 3.82 6.01
CA ARG A 132 10.69 3.75 7.14
C ARG A 132 9.59 4.84 7.03
N PHE A 133 9.14 5.40 8.14
CA PHE A 133 8.11 6.45 8.10
C PHE A 133 8.67 7.87 8.18
N ASP A 134 9.92 8.02 8.56
CA ASP A 134 10.49 9.29 9.02
C ASP A 134 11.49 9.94 8.05
N THR A 135 12.13 9.19 7.16
CA THR A 135 13.19 9.69 6.30
C THR A 135 12.73 9.79 4.84
N PHE A 136 12.50 10.99 4.33
CA PHE A 136 12.19 11.19 2.93
C PHE A 136 13.36 10.81 2.03
N ILE A 137 13.04 10.15 0.93
CA ILE A 137 13.98 9.81 -0.13
C ILE A 137 13.64 10.66 -1.34
N ILE A 138 14.58 11.49 -1.77
CA ILE A 138 14.44 12.29 -2.98
C ILE A 138 15.11 11.54 -4.13
N PRO A 139 14.36 10.99 -5.08
CA PRO A 139 14.93 10.11 -6.10
C PRO A 139 16.03 10.77 -6.93
N GLN A 140 15.92 12.08 -7.19
CA GLN A 140 16.89 12.86 -7.96
C GLN A 140 18.23 13.05 -7.23
N GLU A 141 18.28 12.86 -5.92
CA GLU A 141 19.49 12.95 -5.10
C GLU A 141 20.23 11.61 -4.98
N LEU A 142 19.64 10.53 -5.47
CA LEU A 142 20.27 9.20 -5.52
C LEU A 142 21.00 9.02 -6.86
N GLU A 143 22.28 9.01 -6.78
CA GLU A 143 23.15 8.73 -7.94
C GLU A 143 23.33 7.23 -8.18
#